data_6588c9b7366c86ade0c93ad972be0ca3
#
_entry.id   6588c9b7366c86ade0c93ad972be0ca3
#
_cell.length_a   1.000
_cell.length_b   1.000
_cell.length_c   1.000
_cell.angle_alpha   90.00
_cell.angle_beta   90.00
_cell.angle_gamma   90.00
#
_symmetry.space_group_name_H-M   'P 1'
#
loop_
_entity.id
_entity.type
_entity.pdbx_description
1 polymer ?
#
loop_
_entity_poly.entity_id
_entity_poly.type
_entity_poly.pdbx_seq_one_letter_code
_entity_poly.pdbx_strand_id
1 'polypeptide(L)'
;MKKLNKNQIRDWLPHREPMLLITEIYAIEKLQSAKATVSVKKDSFFVQGHFPGHPVMPGVLIVESFGQAAAALTAHGLNKSTYENKLVFLMGVEKARFRNPVIPDCELILKIEAIRSHGRV
;
A
#
# COMPACT_ATOMS: atom_id res chain seq x y z
N MET A 1 -14.29 -13.09 7.25
CA MET A 1 -13.62 -12.47 6.11
C MET A 1 -12.12 -12.69 6.19
N LYS A 2 -11.54 -13.18 5.13
CA LYS A 2 -10.12 -13.55 5.14
C LYS A 2 -9.24 -12.32 4.96
N LYS A 3 -8.23 -12.19 5.84
CA LYS A 3 -7.21 -11.15 5.72
C LYS A 3 -5.89 -11.79 5.32
N LEU A 4 -5.22 -11.22 4.35
CA LEU A 4 -3.88 -11.64 3.97
C LEU A 4 -2.87 -10.82 4.78
N ASN A 5 -1.99 -11.52 5.48
CA ASN A 5 -0.99 -10.87 6.33
C ASN A 5 0.26 -10.50 5.54
N LYS A 6 1.23 -9.89 6.23
CA LYS A 6 2.46 -9.41 5.59
C LYS A 6 3.25 -10.53 4.92
N ASN A 7 3.27 -11.73 5.50
CA ASN A 7 3.99 -12.86 4.91
C ASN A 7 3.36 -13.27 3.57
N GLN A 8 2.03 -13.26 3.50
CA GLN A 8 1.32 -13.58 2.27
C GLN A 8 1.49 -12.46 1.22
N ILE A 9 1.48 -11.21 1.67
CA ILE A 9 1.68 -10.06 0.79
C ILE A 9 3.06 -10.11 0.13
N ARG A 10 4.09 -10.58 0.86
CA ARG A 10 5.43 -10.73 0.28
C ARG A 10 5.47 -11.67 -0.91
N ASP A 11 4.53 -12.61 -1.00
CA ASP A 11 4.43 -13.49 -2.17
C ASP A 11 3.91 -12.75 -3.41
N TRP A 12 3.23 -11.63 -3.20
CA TRP A 12 2.60 -10.86 -4.27
C TRP A 12 3.37 -9.61 -4.66
N LEU A 13 4.28 -9.13 -3.80
CA LEU A 13 5.02 -7.89 -4.01
C LEU A 13 6.52 -8.11 -3.88
N PRO A 14 7.33 -7.40 -4.69
CA PRO A 14 8.79 -7.43 -4.52
C PRO A 14 9.27 -6.59 -3.34
N HIS A 15 8.42 -5.73 -2.81
CA HIS A 15 8.77 -4.81 -1.72
C HIS A 15 9.16 -5.58 -0.44
N ARG A 16 10.12 -5.03 0.28
CA ARG A 16 10.56 -5.57 1.57
C ARG A 16 10.77 -4.42 2.54
N GLU A 17 10.75 -4.73 3.83
CA GLU A 17 10.98 -3.70 4.85
C GLU A 17 12.32 -3.00 4.60
N PRO A 18 12.41 -1.69 4.83
CA PRO A 18 11.37 -0.85 5.45
C PRO A 18 10.34 -0.30 4.46
N MET A 19 10.44 -0.59 3.17
CA MET A 19 9.56 -0.05 2.14
C MET A 19 8.26 -0.83 1.93
N LEU A 20 8.11 -1.99 2.53
CA LEU A 20 6.82 -2.69 2.51
C LEU A 20 5.92 -2.07 3.56
N LEU A 21 4.99 -1.23 3.13
CA LEU A 21 4.19 -0.38 4.03
C LEU A 21 2.88 -1.02 4.46
N ILE A 22 2.19 -1.75 3.56
CA ILE A 22 0.91 -2.36 3.93
C ILE A 22 1.14 -3.59 4.80
N THR A 23 0.30 -3.74 5.84
CA THR A 23 0.44 -4.83 6.80
C THR A 23 -0.57 -5.94 6.55
N GLU A 24 -1.70 -5.64 5.95
CA GLU A 24 -2.70 -6.63 5.58
C GLU A 24 -3.56 -6.11 4.45
N ILE A 25 -4.21 -7.03 3.73
CA ILE A 25 -5.16 -6.70 2.69
C ILE A 25 -6.37 -7.63 2.86
N TYR A 26 -7.57 -7.08 2.71
CA TYR A 26 -8.80 -7.81 2.98
C TYR A 26 -9.97 -7.21 2.19
N ALA A 27 -11.15 -7.79 2.36
CA ALA A 27 -12.36 -7.37 1.63
C ALA A 27 -12.12 -7.35 0.11
N ILE A 28 -11.40 -8.37 -0.38
CA ILE A 28 -10.98 -8.44 -1.77
C ILE A 28 -12.14 -8.84 -2.68
N GLU A 29 -12.44 -7.96 -3.64
CA GLU A 29 -13.27 -8.28 -4.80
C GLU A 29 -12.31 -8.43 -5.96
N LYS A 30 -12.16 -9.65 -6.44
CA LYS A 30 -11.10 -10.05 -7.37
C LYS A 30 -10.93 -9.06 -8.52
N LEU A 31 -9.74 -8.47 -8.63
CA LEU A 31 -9.35 -7.50 -9.65
C LEU A 31 -10.18 -6.21 -9.65
N GLN A 32 -11.02 -6.00 -8.65
CA GLN A 32 -11.90 -4.82 -8.60
C GLN A 32 -11.61 -3.90 -7.43
N SER A 33 -11.56 -4.44 -6.21
CA SER A 33 -11.41 -3.60 -5.05
C SER A 33 -10.86 -4.38 -3.86
N ALA A 34 -10.33 -3.64 -2.89
CA ALA A 34 -9.88 -4.21 -1.63
C ALA A 34 -9.69 -3.11 -0.61
N LYS A 35 -9.44 -3.52 0.63
CA LYS A 35 -9.00 -2.65 1.69
C LYS A 35 -7.65 -3.12 2.17
N ALA A 36 -6.80 -2.19 2.56
CA ALA A 36 -5.49 -2.50 3.10
C ALA A 36 -5.22 -1.65 4.33
N THR A 37 -4.38 -2.14 5.21
CA THR A 37 -4.02 -1.44 6.45
C THR A 37 -2.55 -1.08 6.43
N VAL A 38 -2.24 0.12 6.91
CA VAL A 38 -0.88 0.57 7.17
C VAL A 38 -0.80 0.95 8.64
N SER A 39 0.12 0.33 9.38
CA SER A 39 0.36 0.71 10.79
C SER A 39 1.29 1.90 10.83
N VAL A 40 0.83 3.01 11.41
CA VAL A 40 1.61 4.23 11.55
C VAL A 40 1.98 4.38 13.02
N LYS A 41 3.24 4.16 13.34
CA LYS A 41 3.74 4.18 14.72
C LYS A 41 4.81 5.23 14.91
N LYS A 42 5.04 5.64 16.16
CA LYS A 42 6.05 6.66 16.47
C LYS A 42 7.45 6.27 16.05
N ASP A 43 7.75 4.96 16.06
CA ASP A 43 9.06 4.46 15.65
C ASP A 43 9.13 4.06 14.18
N SER A 44 8.06 4.27 13.42
CA SER A 44 8.10 4.03 11.98
C SER A 44 9.14 4.91 11.31
N PHE A 45 9.92 4.33 10.39
CA PHE A 45 11.03 5.07 9.77
C PHE A 45 10.57 6.36 9.09
N PHE A 46 9.36 6.34 8.55
CA PHE A 46 8.86 7.45 7.74
C PHE A 46 8.36 8.65 8.55
N VAL A 47 8.25 8.54 9.86
CA VAL A 47 7.87 9.67 10.69
C VAL A 47 9.04 10.30 11.43
N GLN A 48 10.16 9.58 11.52
CA GLN A 48 11.36 10.11 12.16
C GLN A 48 11.94 11.23 11.29
N GLY A 49 12.02 12.43 11.86
CA GLY A 49 12.48 13.58 11.09
C GLY A 49 11.41 14.27 10.25
N HIS A 50 10.21 13.76 10.23
CA HIS A 50 9.12 14.34 9.44
C HIS A 50 7.91 14.62 10.36
N PHE A 51 7.98 15.50 11.29
CA PHE A 51 9.07 16.43 11.60
C PHE A 51 9.47 16.25 13.06
N PRO A 52 10.67 16.70 13.49
CA PRO A 52 11.07 16.59 14.89
C PRO A 52 10.04 17.24 15.81
N GLY A 53 9.54 16.47 16.79
CA GLY A 53 8.50 16.95 17.71
C GLY A 53 7.09 16.96 17.15
N HIS A 54 6.92 16.77 15.85
CA HIS A 54 5.60 16.76 15.19
C HIS A 54 5.55 15.66 14.12
N PRO A 55 5.49 14.38 14.53
CA PRO A 55 5.56 13.28 13.57
C PRO A 55 4.30 13.19 12.70
N VAL A 56 4.51 13.14 11.40
CA VAL A 56 3.44 13.04 10.41
C VAL A 56 3.90 12.09 9.32
N MET A 57 3.04 11.17 8.89
CA MET A 57 3.37 10.31 7.77
C MET A 57 3.43 11.12 6.47
N PRO A 58 4.56 11.05 5.72
CA PRO A 58 4.66 11.78 4.46
C PRO A 58 3.59 11.36 3.45
N GLY A 59 2.97 12.35 2.79
CA GLY A 59 1.93 12.07 1.80
C GLY A 59 2.40 11.20 0.66
N VAL A 60 3.66 11.36 0.23
CA VAL A 60 4.22 10.54 -0.86
C VAL A 60 4.25 9.05 -0.50
N LEU A 61 4.41 8.72 0.79
CA LEU A 61 4.40 7.33 1.24
C LEU A 61 2.99 6.79 1.40
N ILE A 62 2.02 7.65 1.64
CA ILE A 62 0.61 7.26 1.59
C ILE A 62 0.26 6.84 0.16
N VAL A 63 0.70 7.64 -0.83
CA VAL A 63 0.52 7.30 -2.25
C VAL A 63 1.22 5.99 -2.59
N GLU A 64 2.44 5.79 -2.11
CA GLU A 64 3.16 4.53 -2.32
C GLU A 64 2.39 3.35 -1.73
N SER A 65 1.78 3.53 -0.56
CA SER A 65 0.98 2.48 0.09
C SER A 65 -0.22 2.09 -0.78
N PHE A 66 -0.89 3.07 -1.40
CA PHE A 66 -1.97 2.78 -2.34
C PHE A 66 -1.48 1.97 -3.53
N GLY A 67 -0.31 2.32 -4.06
CA GLY A 67 0.29 1.58 -5.16
C GLY A 67 0.59 0.13 -4.79
N GLN A 68 1.11 -0.08 -3.59
CA GLN A 68 1.37 -1.43 -3.09
C GLN A 68 0.08 -2.23 -2.95
N ALA A 69 -0.96 -1.64 -2.39
CA ALA A 69 -2.24 -2.31 -2.25
C ALA A 69 -2.83 -2.67 -3.61
N ALA A 70 -2.75 -1.77 -4.58
CA ALA A 70 -3.24 -2.02 -5.94
C ALA A 70 -2.45 -3.14 -6.63
N ALA A 71 -1.13 -3.14 -6.47
CA ALA A 71 -0.29 -4.20 -7.05
C ALA A 71 -0.60 -5.55 -6.42
N ALA A 72 -0.79 -5.60 -5.11
CA ALA A 72 -1.14 -6.84 -4.41
C ALA A 72 -2.50 -7.35 -4.87
N LEU A 73 -3.48 -6.47 -5.01
CA LEU A 73 -4.81 -6.84 -5.50
C LEU A 73 -4.71 -7.46 -6.90
N THR A 74 -3.93 -6.85 -7.78
CA THR A 74 -3.74 -7.33 -9.14
C THR A 74 -3.06 -8.70 -9.16
N ALA A 75 -1.97 -8.85 -8.43
CA ALA A 75 -1.24 -10.11 -8.38
C ALA A 75 -2.10 -11.24 -7.80
N HIS A 76 -2.84 -10.93 -6.75
CA HIS A 76 -3.77 -11.89 -6.14
C HIS A 76 -4.84 -12.32 -7.14
N GLY A 77 -5.41 -11.37 -7.87
CA GLY A 77 -6.46 -11.66 -8.84
C GLY A 77 -5.97 -12.46 -10.03
N LEU A 78 -4.72 -12.28 -10.43
CA LEU A 78 -4.09 -13.03 -11.51
C LEU A 78 -3.47 -14.32 -11.03
N ASN A 79 -3.49 -14.57 -9.72
CA ASN A 79 -2.88 -15.73 -9.09
C ASN A 79 -1.40 -15.88 -9.46
N LYS A 80 -0.68 -14.77 -9.40
CA LYS A 80 0.74 -14.71 -9.74
C LYS A 80 1.51 -13.94 -8.71
N SER A 81 2.79 -14.28 -8.57
CA SER A 81 3.73 -13.51 -7.78
C SER A 81 4.33 -12.44 -8.68
N THR A 82 4.17 -11.16 -8.31
CA THR A 82 4.59 -10.06 -9.18
C THR A 82 6.10 -9.92 -9.28
N TYR A 83 6.86 -10.41 -8.28
CA TYR A 83 8.30 -10.24 -8.30
C TYR A 83 9.04 -11.31 -9.09
N GLU A 84 8.33 -12.32 -9.59
CA GLU A 84 8.94 -13.36 -10.42
C GLU A 84 9.25 -12.86 -11.83
N ASN A 85 10.20 -12.13 -12.10
CA ASN A 85 10.56 -11.54 -13.39
C ASN A 85 9.98 -10.15 -13.60
N LYS A 86 9.41 -9.53 -12.55
CA LYS A 86 8.84 -8.19 -12.69
C LYS A 86 9.13 -7.36 -11.45
N LEU A 87 9.31 -6.06 -11.67
CA LEU A 87 9.35 -5.08 -10.60
C LEU A 87 8.09 -4.24 -10.68
N VAL A 88 7.72 -3.63 -9.55
CA VAL A 88 6.54 -2.79 -9.47
C VAL A 88 6.97 -1.34 -9.36
N PHE A 89 6.54 -0.51 -10.30
CA PHE A 89 6.84 0.91 -10.32
C PHE A 89 5.58 1.74 -10.26
N LEU A 90 5.61 2.81 -9.47
CA LEU A 90 4.56 3.81 -9.51
C LEU A 90 4.81 4.71 -10.71
N MET A 91 3.93 4.63 -11.71
CA MET A 91 4.14 5.34 -12.98
C MET A 91 3.60 6.77 -12.97
N GLY A 92 2.56 7.03 -12.21
CA GLY A 92 2.02 8.36 -12.16
C GLY A 92 0.87 8.51 -11.18
N VAL A 93 0.59 9.75 -10.83
CA VAL A 93 -0.52 10.11 -9.96
C VAL A 93 -1.22 11.29 -10.60
N GLU A 94 -2.48 11.12 -10.99
CA GLU A 94 -3.21 12.21 -11.62
C GLU A 94 -3.68 13.26 -10.63
N LYS A 95 -4.10 12.82 -9.42
CA LYS A 95 -4.68 13.73 -8.46
C LYS A 95 -4.54 13.15 -7.05
N ALA A 96 -3.96 13.93 -6.16
CA ALA A 96 -3.85 13.55 -4.75
C ALA A 96 -4.10 14.77 -3.86
N ARG A 97 -4.87 14.56 -2.79
CA ARG A 97 -5.14 15.60 -1.80
C ARG A 97 -5.00 15.01 -0.42
N PHE A 98 -4.28 15.71 0.45
CA PHE A 98 -4.05 15.28 1.82
C PHE A 98 -4.72 16.31 2.74
N ARG A 99 -5.95 16.00 3.14
CA ARG A 99 -6.78 16.97 3.90
C ARG A 99 -6.50 16.98 5.39
N ASN A 100 -6.07 15.84 5.91
CA ASN A 100 -5.77 15.71 7.33
C ASN A 100 -4.43 15.03 7.51
N PRO A 101 -3.60 15.49 8.48
CA PRO A 101 -2.33 14.83 8.73
C PRO A 101 -2.55 13.43 9.31
N VAL A 102 -1.68 12.51 8.94
CA VAL A 102 -1.65 11.16 9.50
C VAL A 102 -0.60 11.12 10.58
N ILE A 103 -1.06 11.03 11.81
CA ILE A 103 -0.22 11.13 13.01
C ILE A 103 -0.14 9.78 13.71
N PRO A 104 1.06 9.33 14.15
CA PRO A 104 1.14 8.13 14.98
C PRO A 104 0.50 8.35 16.36
N ASP A 105 0.01 7.36 17.06
CA ASP A 105 -0.11 5.97 16.62
C ASP A 105 -1.49 5.77 16.02
N CYS A 106 -1.54 5.23 14.84
CA CYS A 106 -2.84 4.94 14.23
C CYS A 106 -2.69 3.82 13.20
N GLU A 107 -3.83 3.29 12.78
CA GLU A 107 -3.89 2.39 11.65
C GLU A 107 -4.64 3.09 10.52
N LEU A 108 -3.98 3.20 9.39
CA LEU A 108 -4.52 3.83 8.21
C LEU A 108 -5.19 2.74 7.36
N ILE A 109 -6.47 2.93 7.04
CA ILE A 109 -7.18 1.99 6.19
C ILE A 109 -7.28 2.59 4.80
N LEU A 110 -6.75 1.86 3.83
CA LEU A 110 -6.78 2.25 2.43
C LEU A 110 -7.91 1.51 1.73
N LYS A 111 -8.75 2.26 1.02
CA LYS A 111 -9.77 1.66 0.17
C LYS A 111 -9.34 1.86 -1.27
N ILE A 112 -9.22 0.79 -2.01
CA ILE A 112 -8.79 0.84 -3.41
C ILE A 112 -9.85 0.24 -4.32
N GLU A 113 -9.96 0.82 -5.51
CA GLU A 113 -10.92 0.40 -6.51
C GLU A 113 -10.31 0.59 -7.89
N ALA A 114 -10.40 -0.44 -8.72
CA ALA A 114 -9.92 -0.37 -10.08
C ALA A 114 -10.92 0.40 -10.94
N ILE A 115 -10.46 1.49 -11.53
CA ILE A 115 -11.29 2.29 -12.44
C ILE A 115 -11.16 1.75 -13.85
N ARG A 116 -9.92 1.42 -14.22
CA ARG A 116 -9.60 0.91 -15.55
C ARG A 116 -8.41 -0.03 -15.43
N SER A 117 -8.48 -1.15 -16.13
CA SER A 117 -7.40 -2.11 -16.12
C SER A 117 -7.03 -2.48 -17.55
N HIS A 118 -5.75 -2.34 -17.87
CA HIS A 118 -5.19 -2.70 -19.17
C HIS A 118 -4.07 -3.70 -18.97
N GLY A 119 -3.94 -4.63 -19.90
CA GLY A 119 -2.90 -5.65 -19.80
C GLY A 119 -1.48 -5.11 -19.85
N ARG A 120 -1.31 -3.89 -20.30
CA ARG A 120 0.00 -3.24 -20.45
C ARG A 120 0.23 -2.04 -19.56
N VAL A 121 -0.81 -1.47 -19.06
CA VAL A 121 -0.72 -0.22 -18.29
C VAL A 121 -1.56 -0.28 -17.06
#